data_ff5bd824e79edbdb3601abc45a3c7fc8
#
_entry.id   ff5bd824e79edbdb3601abc45a3c7fc8
#
_cell.length_a   1.000
_cell.length_b   1.000
_cell.length_c   1.000
_cell.angle_alpha   90.00
_cell.angle_beta   90.00
_cell.angle_gamma   90.00
#
_symmetry.space_group_name_H-M   'P 1'
#
loop_
_entity.id
_entity.type
_entity.pdbx_description
1 polymer ?
#
loop_
_entity_poly.entity_id
_entity_poly.type
_entity_poly.pdbx_seq_one_letter_code
_entity_poly.pdbx_strand_id
1 'polypeptide(L)'
;MKTPIDQLLAEHRIIEKALRALAGLCERLERGEQVDPDAFDRIFEFLMTFADRRHHQKEEKCLFPALGAQGVPRDRGPIGVILQEHCTGRALIAQMRRAVSAHANDQFIEAARAYVDLLSEHIQKEDNVLFRVAQTLLDERSMRSLQDDFNQAEAELPGSLAKYEQEAQEMERAWAV
;
A
#
# COMPACT_ATOMS: atom_id res chain seq x y z
N MET A 1 0.26 -16.16 -18.52
CA MET A 1 -0.85 -15.46 -17.83
C MET A 1 -0.25 -14.75 -16.61
N LYS A 2 -0.72 -13.55 -16.29
CA LYS A 2 -0.30 -12.88 -15.04
C LYS A 2 -0.89 -13.67 -13.86
N THR A 3 -0.07 -13.93 -12.85
CA THR A 3 -0.49 -14.60 -11.61
C THR A 3 -1.04 -13.57 -10.60
N PRO A 4 -1.78 -14.02 -9.55
CA PRO A 4 -2.15 -13.13 -8.44
C PRO A 4 -0.95 -12.42 -7.81
N ILE A 5 0.19 -13.09 -7.74
CA ILE A 5 1.44 -12.49 -7.21
C ILE A 5 1.97 -11.41 -8.17
N ASP A 6 1.95 -11.64 -9.48
CA ASP A 6 2.32 -10.60 -10.46
C ASP A 6 1.42 -9.36 -10.36
N GLN A 7 0.15 -9.55 -9.98
CA GLN A 7 -0.78 -8.45 -9.76
C GLN A 7 -0.38 -7.63 -8.54
N LEU A 8 -0.09 -8.26 -7.39
CA LEU A 8 0.37 -7.56 -6.19
C LEU A 8 1.69 -6.82 -6.44
N LEU A 9 2.64 -7.46 -7.13
CA LEU A 9 3.90 -6.81 -7.53
C LEU A 9 3.66 -5.56 -8.39
N ALA A 10 2.71 -5.61 -9.32
CA ALA A 10 2.36 -4.45 -10.14
C ALA A 10 1.72 -3.33 -9.30
N GLU A 11 0.90 -3.68 -8.32
CA GLU A 11 0.30 -2.72 -7.40
C GLU A 11 1.35 -2.06 -6.50
N HIS A 12 2.38 -2.79 -6.06
CA HIS A 12 3.53 -2.21 -5.35
C HIS A 12 4.19 -1.09 -6.16
N ARG A 13 4.39 -1.27 -7.49
CA ARG A 13 4.98 -0.21 -8.34
C ARG A 13 4.10 1.04 -8.41
N ILE A 14 2.79 0.88 -8.27
CA ILE A 14 1.85 2.00 -8.21
C ILE A 14 1.91 2.69 -6.84
N ILE A 15 1.95 1.92 -5.74
CA ILE A 15 2.10 2.44 -4.38
C ILE A 15 3.40 3.22 -4.22
N GLU A 16 4.52 2.71 -4.73
CA GLU A 16 5.82 3.40 -4.70
C GLU A 16 5.79 4.79 -5.34
N LYS A 17 5.02 4.99 -6.42
CA LYS A 17 4.83 6.32 -7.02
C LYS A 17 4.14 7.27 -6.04
N ALA A 18 3.11 6.81 -5.34
CA ALA A 18 2.42 7.61 -4.34
C ALA A 18 3.30 7.90 -3.11
N LEU A 19 4.16 6.96 -2.70
CA LEU A 19 5.14 7.21 -1.63
C LEU A 19 6.15 8.30 -2.02
N ARG A 20 6.64 8.30 -3.28
CA ARG A 20 7.50 9.39 -3.77
C ARG A 20 6.77 10.73 -3.82
N ALA A 21 5.51 10.74 -4.23
CA ALA A 21 4.67 11.94 -4.19
C ALA A 21 4.50 12.46 -2.76
N LEU A 22 4.23 11.58 -1.79
CA LEU A 22 4.12 11.95 -0.37
C LEU A 22 5.43 12.51 0.19
N ALA A 23 6.57 11.89 -0.14
CA ALA A 23 7.89 12.39 0.23
C ALA A 23 8.14 13.81 -0.33
N GLY A 24 7.77 14.07 -1.58
CA GLY A 24 7.89 15.39 -2.20
C GLY A 24 6.99 16.45 -1.55
N LEU A 25 5.80 16.09 -1.07
CA LEU A 25 4.97 16.99 -0.27
C LEU A 25 5.68 17.38 1.05
N CYS A 26 6.34 16.43 1.71
CA CYS A 26 7.13 16.71 2.91
C CYS A 26 8.27 17.70 2.61
N GLU A 27 9.02 17.49 1.53
CA GLU A 27 10.13 18.38 1.15
C GLU A 27 9.67 19.80 0.83
N ARG A 28 8.50 19.96 0.19
CA ARG A 28 7.92 21.29 -0.07
C ARG A 28 7.56 22.00 1.23
N LEU A 29 6.92 21.31 2.16
CA LEU A 29 6.57 21.87 3.46
C LEU A 29 7.82 22.25 4.27
N GLU A 30 8.88 21.44 4.24
CA GLU A 30 10.18 21.74 4.89
C GLU A 30 10.84 23.00 4.32
N ARG A 31 10.65 23.27 3.02
CA ARG A 31 11.10 24.51 2.37
C ARG A 31 10.20 25.71 2.66
N GLY A 32 9.12 25.53 3.43
CA GLY A 32 8.13 26.58 3.71
C GLY A 32 7.22 26.90 2.54
N GLU A 33 7.15 26.03 1.53
CA GLU A 33 6.24 26.20 0.42
C GLU A 33 4.79 25.93 0.87
N GLN A 34 3.86 26.65 0.27
CA GLN A 34 2.44 26.34 0.47
C GLN A 34 2.06 25.14 -0.40
N VAL A 35 1.40 24.17 0.22
CA VAL A 35 0.83 23.00 -0.43
C VAL A 35 -0.67 23.18 -0.52
N ASP A 36 -1.22 22.92 -1.72
CA ASP A 36 -2.67 22.95 -1.94
C ASP A 36 -3.35 21.94 -1.01
N PRO A 37 -4.38 22.34 -0.24
CA PRO A 37 -5.16 21.42 0.58
C PRO A 37 -5.67 20.18 -0.17
N ASP A 38 -6.06 20.32 -1.43
CA ASP A 38 -6.52 19.22 -2.28
C ASP A 38 -5.44 18.14 -2.48
N ALA A 39 -4.15 18.50 -2.36
CA ALA A 39 -3.07 17.53 -2.45
C ALA A 39 -3.09 16.51 -1.28
N PHE A 40 -3.41 16.98 -0.07
CA PHE A 40 -3.54 16.11 1.09
C PHE A 40 -4.75 15.17 0.94
N ASP A 41 -5.88 15.68 0.50
CA ASP A 41 -7.08 14.86 0.30
C ASP A 41 -6.84 13.78 -0.77
N ARG A 42 -6.21 14.12 -1.88
CA ARG A 42 -5.87 13.19 -2.95
C ARG A 42 -4.93 12.09 -2.49
N ILE A 43 -3.86 12.43 -1.76
CA ILE A 43 -2.92 11.40 -1.27
C ILE A 43 -3.57 10.50 -0.23
N PHE A 44 -4.37 11.03 0.70
CA PHE A 44 -5.07 10.22 1.68
C PHE A 44 -6.10 9.30 1.06
N GLU A 45 -6.89 9.79 0.10
CA GLU A 45 -7.84 8.96 -0.62
C GLU A 45 -7.13 7.81 -1.33
N PHE A 46 -6.03 8.09 -2.02
CA PHE A 46 -5.23 7.05 -2.67
C PHE A 46 -4.70 6.01 -1.69
N LEU A 47 -4.06 6.43 -0.60
CA LEU A 47 -3.50 5.52 0.40
C LEU A 47 -4.58 4.66 1.07
N MET A 48 -5.74 5.23 1.36
CA MET A 48 -6.84 4.51 2.02
C MET A 48 -7.60 3.59 1.06
N THR A 49 -7.77 3.99 -0.20
CA THR A 49 -8.58 3.23 -1.17
C THR A 49 -7.74 2.24 -1.95
N PHE A 50 -6.58 2.64 -2.44
CA PHE A 50 -5.73 1.76 -3.25
C PHE A 50 -4.78 0.94 -2.40
N ALA A 51 -3.93 1.57 -1.57
CA ALA A 51 -2.94 0.82 -0.80
C ALA A 51 -3.60 -0.05 0.28
N ASP A 52 -4.58 0.48 1.03
CA ASP A 52 -5.20 -0.29 2.10
C ASP A 52 -6.37 -1.15 1.61
N ARG A 53 -7.45 -0.56 1.07
CA ARG A 53 -8.65 -1.32 0.73
C ARG A 53 -8.49 -2.25 -0.46
N ARG A 54 -7.71 -1.88 -1.48
CA ARG A 54 -7.53 -2.74 -2.65
C ARG A 54 -6.37 -3.70 -2.46
N HIS A 55 -5.20 -3.22 -2.05
CA HIS A 55 -3.98 -4.00 -1.98
C HIS A 55 -3.90 -4.80 -0.67
N HIS A 56 -3.74 -4.16 0.48
CA HIS A 56 -3.58 -4.87 1.76
C HIS A 56 -4.76 -5.78 2.09
N GLN A 57 -6.00 -5.42 1.74
CA GLN A 57 -7.13 -6.32 1.99
C GLN A 57 -7.09 -7.60 1.15
N LYS A 58 -6.56 -7.57 -0.08
CA LYS A 58 -6.34 -8.81 -0.85
C LYS A 58 -5.34 -9.73 -0.17
N GLU A 59 -4.30 -9.16 0.41
CA GLU A 59 -3.33 -9.92 1.19
C GLU A 59 -3.96 -10.50 2.45
N GLU A 60 -4.58 -9.67 3.26
CA GLU A 60 -5.16 -10.07 4.55
C GLU A 60 -6.31 -11.06 4.40
N LYS A 61 -7.16 -10.91 3.38
CA LYS A 61 -8.39 -11.70 3.19
C LYS A 61 -8.23 -12.88 2.25
N CYS A 62 -7.26 -12.83 1.32
CA CYS A 62 -7.10 -13.86 0.30
C CYS A 62 -5.74 -14.55 0.38
N LEU A 63 -4.62 -13.81 0.22
CA LEU A 63 -3.28 -14.40 0.16
C LEU A 63 -2.87 -15.04 1.49
N PHE A 64 -3.00 -14.33 2.61
CA PHE A 64 -2.56 -14.87 3.91
C PHE A 64 -3.39 -16.08 4.38
N PRO A 65 -4.71 -16.15 4.17
CA PRO A 65 -5.47 -17.38 4.34
C PRO A 65 -5.00 -18.53 3.46
N ALA A 66 -4.70 -18.28 2.18
CA ALA A 66 -4.20 -19.30 1.26
C ALA A 66 -2.83 -19.85 1.73
N LEU A 67 -1.92 -18.98 2.18
CA LEU A 67 -0.64 -19.38 2.78
C LEU A 67 -0.83 -20.13 4.11
N GLY A 68 -1.78 -19.69 4.93
CA GLY A 68 -2.14 -20.36 6.17
C GLY A 68 -2.59 -21.79 5.95
N ALA A 69 -3.36 -22.05 4.87
CA ALA A 69 -3.77 -23.41 4.48
C ALA A 69 -2.56 -24.29 4.07
N GLN A 70 -1.45 -23.70 3.68
CA GLN A 70 -0.18 -24.38 3.40
C GLN A 70 0.75 -24.47 4.63
N GLY A 71 0.27 -24.11 5.82
CA GLY A 71 1.01 -24.21 7.07
C GLY A 71 1.85 -22.99 7.45
N VAL A 72 1.74 -21.88 6.74
CA VAL A 72 2.43 -20.61 7.13
C VAL A 72 1.68 -19.97 8.29
N PRO A 73 2.32 -19.74 9.46
CA PRO A 73 1.65 -19.12 10.60
C PRO A 73 1.21 -17.68 10.30
N ARG A 74 0.00 -17.31 10.77
CA ARG A 74 -0.53 -15.95 10.57
C ARG A 74 -0.20 -14.99 11.71
N ASP A 75 0.04 -15.51 12.90
CA ASP A 75 0.27 -14.73 14.14
C ASP A 75 1.75 -14.45 14.42
N ARG A 76 2.64 -15.02 13.62
CA ARG A 76 4.10 -14.89 13.75
C ARG A 76 4.79 -15.09 12.40
N GLY A 77 6.13 -14.90 12.39
CA GLY A 77 6.91 -15.01 11.17
C GLY A 77 6.55 -13.90 10.16
N PRO A 78 6.76 -14.14 8.86
CA PRO A 78 6.57 -13.09 7.84
C PRO A 78 5.16 -12.47 7.85
N ILE A 79 4.10 -13.29 7.89
CA ILE A 79 2.72 -12.78 7.86
C ILE A 79 2.41 -11.94 9.12
N GLY A 80 2.85 -12.40 10.31
CA GLY A 80 2.62 -11.66 11.54
C GLY A 80 3.29 -10.29 11.55
N VAL A 81 4.51 -10.19 10.98
CA VAL A 81 5.22 -8.90 10.81
C VAL A 81 4.44 -7.98 9.87
N ILE A 82 4.05 -8.47 8.69
CA ILE A 82 3.31 -7.70 7.68
C ILE A 82 1.97 -7.19 8.24
N LEU A 83 1.21 -8.01 8.94
CA LEU A 83 -0.04 -7.59 9.57
C LEU A 83 0.16 -6.46 10.60
N GLN A 84 1.24 -6.52 11.38
CA GLN A 84 1.59 -5.44 12.32
C GLN A 84 1.98 -4.15 11.59
N GLU A 85 2.67 -4.26 10.46
CA GLU A 85 3.05 -3.12 9.62
C GLU A 85 1.81 -2.47 8.98
N HIS A 86 0.83 -3.25 8.52
CA HIS A 86 -0.47 -2.72 8.07
C HIS A 86 -1.17 -1.92 9.17
N CYS A 87 -1.23 -2.45 10.40
CA CYS A 87 -1.82 -1.73 11.53
C CYS A 87 -1.08 -0.41 11.81
N THR A 88 0.24 -0.43 11.78
CA THR A 88 1.08 0.76 11.98
C THR A 88 0.87 1.78 10.87
N GLY A 89 0.81 1.34 9.62
CA GLY A 89 0.54 2.20 8.46
C GLY A 89 -0.81 2.92 8.57
N ARG A 90 -1.88 2.19 8.96
CA ARG A 90 -3.21 2.79 9.21
C ARG A 90 -3.16 3.84 10.33
N ALA A 91 -2.41 3.58 11.40
CA ALA A 91 -2.23 4.54 12.49
C ALA A 91 -1.50 5.81 12.04
N LEU A 92 -0.46 5.68 11.21
CA LEU A 92 0.30 6.81 10.64
C LEU A 92 -0.58 7.65 9.69
N ILE A 93 -1.41 7.05 8.85
CA ILE A 93 -2.38 7.79 8.03
C ILE A 93 -3.32 8.60 8.92
N ALA A 94 -3.83 8.02 10.00
CA ALA A 94 -4.67 8.72 10.94
C ALA A 94 -3.93 9.89 11.65
N GLN A 95 -2.64 9.75 11.92
CA GLN A 95 -1.81 10.83 12.48
C GLN A 95 -1.62 11.96 11.47
N MET A 96 -1.26 11.65 10.21
CA MET A 96 -1.14 12.64 9.14
C MET A 96 -2.42 13.45 8.96
N ARG A 97 -3.58 12.79 8.93
CA ARG A 97 -4.88 13.46 8.78
C ARG A 97 -5.18 14.41 9.94
N ARG A 98 -4.89 14.00 11.18
CA ARG A 98 -5.03 14.88 12.35
C ARG A 98 -4.11 16.09 12.27
N ALA A 99 -2.86 15.89 11.86
CA ALA A 99 -1.89 16.95 11.71
C ALA A 99 -2.33 17.99 10.66
N VAL A 100 -2.83 17.55 9.51
CA VAL A 100 -3.39 18.46 8.49
C VAL A 100 -4.58 19.26 9.04
N SER A 101 -5.52 18.61 9.73
CA SER A 101 -6.67 19.28 10.35
C SER A 101 -6.27 20.29 11.43
N ALA A 102 -5.13 20.07 12.08
CA ALA A 102 -4.59 20.97 13.11
C ALA A 102 -3.61 22.02 12.54
N HIS A 103 -3.38 22.06 11.22
CA HIS A 103 -2.35 22.88 10.56
C HIS A 103 -0.95 22.69 11.16
N ALA A 104 -0.62 21.48 11.61
CA ALA A 104 0.63 21.11 12.28
C ALA A 104 1.60 20.45 11.27
N ASN A 105 2.24 21.26 10.40
CA ASN A 105 3.09 20.75 9.31
C ASN A 105 4.22 19.84 9.80
N ASP A 106 4.88 20.17 10.93
CA ASP A 106 5.96 19.34 11.47
C ASP A 106 5.48 17.94 11.84
N GLN A 107 4.29 17.85 12.48
CA GLN A 107 3.69 16.56 12.83
C GLN A 107 3.25 15.77 11.59
N PHE A 108 2.76 16.46 10.55
CA PHE A 108 2.46 15.81 9.28
C PHE A 108 3.72 15.23 8.65
N ILE A 109 4.80 16.02 8.57
CA ILE A 109 6.08 15.60 7.97
C ILE A 109 6.64 14.39 8.72
N GLU A 110 6.65 14.42 10.06
CA GLU A 110 7.12 13.29 10.88
C GLU A 110 6.35 12.02 10.58
N ALA A 111 5.02 12.07 10.63
CA ALA A 111 4.17 10.91 10.36
C ALA A 111 4.25 10.42 8.91
N ALA A 112 4.36 11.34 7.95
CA ALA A 112 4.47 11.01 6.54
C ALA A 112 5.81 10.34 6.19
N ARG A 113 6.92 10.84 6.73
CA ARG A 113 8.24 10.20 6.54
C ARG A 113 8.26 8.81 7.17
N ALA A 114 7.74 8.66 8.40
CA ALA A 114 7.62 7.35 9.04
C ALA A 114 6.76 6.37 8.21
N TYR A 115 5.70 6.85 7.57
CA TYR A 115 4.88 6.04 6.67
C TYR A 115 5.63 5.63 5.41
N VAL A 116 6.35 6.57 4.77
CA VAL A 116 7.16 6.28 3.57
C VAL A 116 8.22 5.23 3.86
N ASP A 117 8.96 5.38 4.97
CA ASP A 117 9.99 4.43 5.38
C ASP A 117 9.39 3.05 5.66
N LEU A 118 8.31 3.01 6.47
CA LEU A 118 7.61 1.77 6.81
C LEU A 118 7.16 1.01 5.55
N LEU A 119 6.44 1.67 4.65
CA LEU A 119 5.88 1.02 3.46
C LEU A 119 6.96 0.64 2.44
N SER A 120 8.04 1.42 2.33
CA SER A 120 9.16 1.07 1.45
C SER A 120 9.85 -0.21 1.90
N GLU A 121 10.11 -0.37 3.20
CA GLU A 121 10.67 -1.59 3.77
C GLU A 121 9.70 -2.78 3.71
N HIS A 122 8.42 -2.52 3.95
CA HIS A 122 7.32 -3.46 3.87
C HIS A 122 7.23 -4.10 2.48
N ILE A 123 7.16 -3.29 1.43
CA ILE A 123 7.16 -3.74 0.02
C ILE A 123 8.38 -4.61 -0.27
N GLN A 124 9.56 -4.21 0.19
CA GLN A 124 10.77 -5.02 -0.01
C GLN A 124 10.71 -6.38 0.67
N LYS A 125 10.13 -6.47 1.88
CA LYS A 125 9.94 -7.75 2.59
C LYS A 125 8.97 -8.66 1.84
N GLU A 126 7.89 -8.11 1.30
CA GLU A 126 6.93 -8.87 0.54
C GLU A 126 7.48 -9.34 -0.80
N ASP A 127 8.04 -8.44 -1.59
CA ASP A 127 8.61 -8.75 -2.90
C ASP A 127 9.73 -9.81 -2.81
N ASN A 128 10.58 -9.70 -1.80
CA ASN A 128 11.77 -10.56 -1.70
C ASN A 128 11.57 -11.82 -0.85
N VAL A 129 10.58 -11.84 0.05
CA VAL A 129 10.39 -12.97 0.97
C VAL A 129 9.00 -13.56 0.82
N LEU A 130 7.94 -12.83 1.18
CA LEU A 130 6.60 -13.38 1.30
C LEU A 130 6.05 -13.88 -0.04
N PHE A 131 6.20 -13.09 -1.10
CA PHE A 131 5.70 -13.47 -2.43
C PHE A 131 6.48 -14.63 -3.04
N ARG A 132 7.77 -14.77 -2.74
CA ARG A 132 8.56 -15.94 -3.14
C ARG A 132 8.10 -17.20 -2.40
N VAL A 133 7.78 -17.08 -1.11
CA VAL A 133 7.18 -18.18 -0.34
C VAL A 133 5.83 -18.57 -0.96
N ALA A 134 4.99 -17.60 -1.31
CA ALA A 134 3.71 -17.86 -1.97
C ALA A 134 3.89 -18.59 -3.32
N GLN A 135 4.81 -18.14 -4.16
CA GLN A 135 5.11 -18.79 -5.45
C GLN A 135 5.64 -20.23 -5.30
N THR A 136 6.30 -20.54 -4.18
CA THR A 136 6.84 -21.87 -3.92
C THR A 136 5.78 -22.82 -3.35
N LEU A 137 4.91 -22.34 -2.48
CA LEU A 137 3.96 -23.17 -1.73
C LEU A 137 2.60 -23.34 -2.44
N LEU A 138 2.17 -22.33 -3.21
CA LEU A 138 0.87 -22.38 -3.89
C LEU A 138 1.02 -23.05 -5.24
N ASP A 139 0.36 -24.21 -5.39
CA ASP A 139 0.27 -24.91 -6.66
C ASP A 139 -0.66 -24.18 -7.66
N GLU A 140 -0.74 -24.64 -8.90
CA GLU A 140 -1.57 -24.03 -9.94
C GLU A 140 -3.06 -23.96 -9.56
N ARG A 141 -3.57 -24.92 -8.80
CA ARG A 141 -4.97 -24.94 -8.35
C ARG A 141 -5.21 -23.85 -7.32
N SER A 142 -4.33 -23.75 -6.33
CA SER A 142 -4.37 -22.70 -5.31
C SER A 142 -4.20 -21.30 -5.91
N MET A 143 -3.32 -21.15 -6.90
CA MET A 143 -3.14 -19.88 -7.62
C MET A 143 -4.40 -19.47 -8.41
N ARG A 144 -5.09 -20.43 -9.05
CA ARG A 144 -6.37 -20.14 -9.73
C ARG A 144 -7.45 -19.73 -8.73
N SER A 145 -7.59 -20.44 -7.62
CA SER A 145 -8.54 -20.09 -6.57
C SER A 145 -8.25 -18.69 -6.00
N LEU A 146 -6.98 -18.37 -5.74
CA LEU A 146 -6.56 -17.05 -5.28
C LEU A 146 -6.87 -15.94 -6.29
N GLN A 147 -6.75 -16.22 -7.59
CA GLN A 147 -7.14 -15.28 -8.63
C GLN A 147 -8.65 -15.01 -8.63
N ASP A 148 -9.46 -16.04 -8.43
CA ASP A 148 -10.92 -15.89 -8.34
C ASP A 148 -11.30 -15.06 -7.10
N ASP A 149 -10.65 -15.29 -5.96
CA ASP A 149 -10.84 -14.51 -4.73
C ASP A 149 -10.45 -13.03 -4.95
N PHE A 150 -9.34 -12.76 -5.65
CA PHE A 150 -8.92 -11.40 -5.99
C PHE A 150 -9.93 -10.72 -6.92
N ASN A 151 -10.41 -11.43 -7.94
CA ASN A 151 -11.41 -10.90 -8.87
C ASN A 151 -12.71 -10.54 -8.13
N GLN A 152 -13.13 -11.38 -7.18
CA GLN A 152 -14.31 -11.11 -6.37
C GLN A 152 -14.10 -9.89 -5.45
N ALA A 153 -12.96 -9.80 -4.77
CA ALA A 153 -12.63 -8.67 -3.91
C ALA A 153 -12.57 -7.35 -4.69
N GLU A 154 -12.07 -7.38 -5.93
CA GLU A 154 -11.99 -6.19 -6.78
C GLU A 154 -13.32 -5.76 -7.38
N ALA A 155 -14.24 -6.69 -7.63
CA ALA A 155 -15.56 -6.38 -8.17
C ALA A 155 -16.39 -5.46 -7.24
N GLU A 156 -16.08 -5.47 -5.94
CA GLU A 156 -16.74 -4.65 -4.92
C GLU A 156 -16.09 -3.26 -4.75
N LEU A 157 -14.96 -2.99 -5.43
CA LEU A 157 -14.18 -1.78 -5.24
C LEU A 157 -14.37 -0.79 -6.39
N PRO A 158 -14.40 0.52 -6.11
CA PRO A 158 -14.47 1.54 -7.15
C PRO A 158 -13.15 1.64 -7.93
N GLY A 159 -13.26 2.01 -9.19
CA GLY A 159 -12.12 2.32 -10.05
C GLY A 159 -11.36 1.11 -10.57
N SER A 160 -10.71 1.29 -11.71
CA SER A 160 -9.84 0.30 -12.34
C SER A 160 -8.38 0.48 -11.90
N LEU A 161 -7.56 -0.56 -12.06
CA LEU A 161 -6.12 -0.48 -11.82
C LEU A 161 -5.48 0.65 -12.65
N ALA A 162 -5.88 0.79 -13.92
CA ALA A 162 -5.38 1.85 -14.80
C ALA A 162 -5.69 3.26 -14.28
N LYS A 163 -6.87 3.47 -13.67
CA LYS A 163 -7.21 4.75 -13.04
C LYS A 163 -6.24 5.07 -11.92
N TYR A 164 -6.00 4.14 -11.00
CA TYR A 164 -5.08 4.35 -9.88
C TYR A 164 -3.62 4.51 -10.32
N GLU A 165 -3.22 3.80 -11.37
CA GLU A 165 -1.89 3.99 -11.96
C GLU A 165 -1.73 5.41 -12.53
N GLN A 166 -2.73 5.91 -13.23
CA GLN A 166 -2.74 7.27 -13.74
C GLN A 166 -2.70 8.29 -12.59
N GLU A 167 -3.55 8.14 -11.58
CA GLU A 167 -3.57 9.02 -10.40
C GLU A 167 -2.21 9.07 -9.69
N ALA A 168 -1.58 7.92 -9.47
CA ALA A 168 -0.25 7.85 -8.84
C ALA A 168 0.82 8.55 -9.69
N GLN A 169 0.78 8.38 -11.03
CA GLN A 169 1.68 9.06 -11.95
C GLN A 169 1.49 10.59 -11.94
N GLU A 170 0.24 11.05 -11.88
CA GLU A 170 -0.07 12.48 -11.80
C GLU A 170 0.43 13.09 -10.50
N MET A 171 0.20 12.43 -9.37
CA MET A 171 0.70 12.86 -8.07
C MET A 171 2.22 12.88 -8.02
N GLU A 172 2.89 11.84 -8.53
CA GLU A 172 4.34 11.77 -8.61
C GLU A 172 4.91 12.93 -9.44
N ARG A 173 4.37 13.19 -10.64
CA ARG A 173 4.81 14.31 -11.48
C ARG A 173 4.58 15.69 -10.86
N ALA A 174 3.49 15.82 -10.10
CA ALA A 174 3.14 17.10 -9.49
C ALA A 174 3.96 17.40 -8.23
N TRP A 175 4.33 16.39 -7.46
CA TRP A 175 4.86 16.60 -6.11
C TRP A 175 6.23 15.97 -5.86
N ALA A 176 6.64 14.89 -6.54
CA ALA A 176 7.99 14.35 -6.37
C ALA A 176 9.05 15.33 -6.87
N VAL A 177 10.16 15.41 -6.16
CA VAL A 177 11.28 16.31 -6.42
C VAL A 177 12.43 15.54 -7.07
#